data_7bfc74440e3b9eefbca47afab5492c06
#
_entry.id   7bfc74440e3b9eefbca47afab5492c06
#
_cell.length_a   1.000
_cell.length_b   1.000
_cell.length_c   1.000
_cell.angle_alpha   90.00
_cell.angle_beta   90.00
_cell.angle_gamma   90.00
#
_symmetry.space_group_name_H-M   'P 1'
#
loop_
_entity.id
_entity.type
_entity.pdbx_description
1 polymer ?
#
loop_
_entity_poly.entity_id
_entity_poly.type
_entity_poly.pdbx_seq_one_letter_code
_entity_poly.pdbx_strand_id
1 'polypeptide(L)'
;MAQTILVVDDAAFMRMMLKDILTKGGFEVIGEAADGNEAVQKYNELKPNLVTLDITMPNKDGIAALKEIKANDPSAVCVMCSAMGQQSMVIEAIQSGAKDFIVKPFQADRVLESIRKVLG
;
A
#
# COMPACT_ATOMS: atom_id res chain seq x y z
N MET A 1 -6.08 -17.97 9.37
CA MET A 1 -6.42 -17.48 8.03
C MET A 1 -5.41 -16.42 7.62
N ALA A 2 -5.05 -16.40 6.35
CA ALA A 2 -4.10 -15.41 5.86
C ALA A 2 -4.75 -14.02 5.83
N GLN A 3 -3.99 -13.01 6.23
CA GLN A 3 -4.46 -11.63 6.12
C GLN A 3 -4.36 -11.16 4.67
N THR A 4 -5.31 -10.37 4.23
CA THR A 4 -5.50 -9.98 2.84
C THR A 4 -4.90 -8.62 2.56
N ILE A 5 -4.26 -8.49 1.39
CA ILE A 5 -3.57 -7.26 1.01
C ILE A 5 -3.94 -6.88 -0.42
N LEU A 6 -4.22 -5.58 -0.61
CA LEU A 6 -4.37 -4.97 -1.94
C LEU A 6 -3.06 -4.26 -2.27
N VAL A 7 -2.47 -4.56 -3.42
CA VAL A 7 -1.19 -3.98 -3.86
C VAL A 7 -1.45 -2.93 -4.93
N VAL A 8 -0.98 -1.70 -4.70
CA VAL A 8 -1.22 -0.57 -5.61
C VAL A 8 0.11 0.06 -6.03
N ASP A 9 0.40 -0.01 -7.32
CA ASP A 9 1.60 0.59 -7.92
C ASP A 9 1.34 0.70 -9.41
N ASP A 10 1.76 1.78 -10.04
CA ASP A 10 1.56 1.95 -11.48
C ASP A 10 2.49 1.06 -12.33
N ALA A 11 3.58 0.56 -11.75
CA ALA A 11 4.52 -0.32 -12.43
C ALA A 11 4.15 -1.79 -12.18
N ALA A 12 3.77 -2.51 -13.24
CA ALA A 12 3.41 -3.92 -13.13
C ALA A 12 4.55 -4.76 -12.54
N PHE A 13 5.79 -4.42 -12.86
CA PHE A 13 6.96 -5.11 -12.33
C PHE A 13 7.04 -4.98 -10.80
N MET A 14 6.78 -3.79 -10.29
CA MET A 14 6.80 -3.54 -8.84
C MET A 14 5.68 -4.27 -8.13
N ARG A 15 4.48 -4.31 -8.74
CA ARG A 15 3.38 -5.09 -8.17
C ARG A 15 3.74 -6.56 -8.08
N MET A 16 4.38 -7.10 -9.13
CA MET A 16 4.79 -8.50 -9.16
C MET A 16 5.81 -8.80 -8.07
N MET A 17 6.81 -7.94 -7.89
CA MET A 17 7.82 -8.11 -6.85
C MET A 17 7.20 -8.12 -5.46
N LEU A 18 6.35 -7.15 -5.18
CA LEU A 18 5.72 -7.02 -3.87
C LEU A 18 4.77 -8.18 -3.61
N LYS A 19 4.00 -8.59 -4.62
CA LYS A 19 3.13 -9.75 -4.53
C LYS A 19 3.91 -11.01 -4.14
N ASP A 20 5.05 -11.23 -4.78
CA ASP A 20 5.88 -12.40 -4.49
C ASP A 20 6.39 -12.38 -3.05
N ILE A 21 6.89 -11.22 -2.60
CA ILE A 21 7.37 -11.06 -1.23
C ILE A 21 6.25 -11.34 -0.22
N LEU A 22 5.09 -10.76 -0.43
CA LEU A 22 3.96 -10.90 0.50
C LEU A 22 3.43 -12.34 0.52
N THR A 23 3.31 -12.97 -0.63
CA THR A 23 2.84 -14.36 -0.73
C THR A 23 3.79 -15.31 0.00
N LYS A 24 5.09 -15.14 -0.20
CA LYS A 24 6.09 -15.97 0.49
C LYS A 24 6.10 -15.71 1.99
N GLY A 25 5.68 -14.52 2.42
CA GLY A 25 5.56 -14.16 3.82
C GLY A 25 4.29 -14.66 4.51
N GLY A 26 3.41 -15.35 3.78
CA GLY A 26 2.19 -15.91 4.34
C GLY A 26 0.96 -15.01 4.23
N PHE A 27 1.04 -13.92 3.47
CA PHE A 27 -0.11 -13.05 3.22
C PHE A 27 -0.80 -13.42 1.92
N GLU A 28 -2.06 -13.03 1.78
CA GLU A 28 -2.84 -13.26 0.57
C GLU A 28 -3.05 -11.94 -0.16
N VAL A 29 -2.52 -11.84 -1.38
CA VAL A 29 -2.75 -10.66 -2.22
C VAL A 29 -4.03 -10.89 -3.01
N ILE A 30 -5.08 -10.13 -2.67
CA ILE A 30 -6.42 -10.35 -3.22
C ILE A 30 -6.76 -9.43 -4.38
N GLY A 31 -5.89 -8.49 -4.71
CA GLY A 31 -6.09 -7.61 -5.85
C GLY A 31 -4.91 -6.70 -6.09
N GLU A 32 -4.93 -6.05 -7.25
CA GLU A 32 -3.93 -5.08 -7.66
C GLU A 32 -4.62 -3.87 -8.25
N ALA A 33 -3.98 -2.71 -8.15
CA ALA A 33 -4.45 -1.49 -8.78
C ALA A 33 -3.25 -0.72 -9.35
N ALA A 34 -3.47 0.01 -10.43
CA ALA A 34 -2.41 0.72 -11.15
C ALA A 34 -2.43 2.23 -10.95
N ASP A 35 -3.47 2.77 -10.33
CA ASP A 35 -3.56 4.19 -10.00
C ASP A 35 -4.45 4.39 -8.78
N GLY A 36 -4.53 5.64 -8.33
CA GLY A 36 -5.28 5.96 -7.11
C GLY A 36 -6.79 5.79 -7.24
N ASN A 37 -7.35 6.03 -8.42
CA ASN A 37 -8.79 5.83 -8.62
C ASN A 37 -9.16 4.36 -8.53
N GLU A 38 -8.38 3.51 -9.18
CA GLU A 38 -8.57 2.07 -9.13
C GLU A 38 -8.35 1.54 -7.71
N ALA A 39 -7.37 2.11 -6.99
CA ALA A 39 -7.09 1.73 -5.61
C ALA A 39 -8.30 1.96 -4.71
N VAL A 40 -8.92 3.14 -4.80
CA VAL A 40 -10.10 3.46 -4.00
C VAL A 40 -11.26 2.53 -4.33
N GLN A 41 -11.51 2.32 -5.63
CA GLN A 41 -12.58 1.42 -6.08
C GLN A 41 -12.37 0.01 -5.55
N LYS A 42 -11.18 -0.54 -5.73
CA LYS A 42 -10.91 -1.92 -5.30
C LYS A 42 -10.88 -2.07 -3.79
N TYR A 43 -10.40 -1.06 -3.08
CA TYR A 43 -10.48 -1.09 -1.61
C TYR A 43 -11.92 -1.22 -1.15
N ASN A 44 -12.81 -0.41 -1.72
CA ASN A 44 -14.22 -0.44 -1.33
C ASN A 44 -14.89 -1.76 -1.67
N GLU A 45 -14.48 -2.39 -2.78
CA GLU A 45 -15.03 -3.68 -3.19
C GLU A 45 -14.49 -4.85 -2.38
N LEU A 46 -13.18 -4.87 -2.15
CA LEU A 46 -12.48 -6.03 -1.60
C LEU A 46 -12.31 -5.98 -0.09
N LYS A 47 -12.30 -4.79 0.50
CA LYS A 47 -12.10 -4.60 1.95
C LYS A 47 -10.91 -5.40 2.48
N PRO A 48 -9.69 -5.17 1.93
CA PRO A 48 -8.51 -5.90 2.39
C PRO A 48 -8.14 -5.52 3.82
N ASN A 49 -7.38 -6.38 4.47
CA ASN A 49 -6.85 -6.06 5.80
C ASN A 49 -5.82 -4.93 5.74
N LEU A 50 -5.13 -4.80 4.61
CA LEU A 50 -4.12 -3.75 4.42
C LEU A 50 -4.02 -3.42 2.94
N VAL A 51 -3.71 -2.15 2.62
CA VAL A 51 -3.40 -1.73 1.26
C VAL A 51 -2.02 -1.10 1.21
N THR A 52 -1.21 -1.50 0.23
CA THR A 52 0.06 -0.83 -0.06
C THR A 52 -0.17 0.16 -1.18
N LEU A 53 0.26 1.41 -0.99
CA LEU A 53 0.03 2.51 -1.93
C LEU A 53 1.35 3.15 -2.34
N ASP A 54 1.67 3.08 -3.63
CA ASP A 54 2.77 3.86 -4.19
C ASP A 54 2.40 5.35 -4.09
N ILE A 55 3.36 6.19 -3.74
CA ILE A 55 3.10 7.63 -3.55
C ILE A 55 2.80 8.29 -4.89
N THR A 56 3.60 8.03 -5.92
CA THR A 56 3.48 8.71 -7.22
C THR A 56 2.84 7.79 -8.25
N MET A 57 1.64 8.16 -8.70
CA MET A 57 0.89 7.40 -9.70
C MET A 57 0.13 8.38 -10.60
N PRO A 58 -0.20 7.99 -11.84
CA PRO A 58 -1.03 8.82 -12.71
C PRO A 58 -2.47 8.91 -12.22
N ASN A 59 -3.20 9.87 -12.73
CA ASN A 59 -4.63 10.13 -12.48
C ASN A 59 -4.93 10.57 -11.04
N LYS A 60 -4.61 9.74 -10.05
CA LYS A 60 -4.73 10.07 -8.64
C LYS A 60 -3.52 9.47 -7.92
N ASP A 61 -2.73 10.28 -7.23
CA ASP A 61 -1.54 9.80 -6.55
C ASP A 61 -1.89 9.04 -5.25
N GLY A 62 -0.87 8.44 -4.65
CA GLY A 62 -1.07 7.60 -3.48
C GLY A 62 -1.55 8.34 -2.25
N ILE A 63 -1.15 9.60 -2.07
CA ILE A 63 -1.60 10.38 -0.92
C ILE A 63 -3.07 10.76 -1.07
N ALA A 64 -3.48 11.16 -2.27
CA ALA A 64 -4.88 11.45 -2.56
C ALA A 64 -5.75 10.20 -2.37
N ALA A 65 -5.27 9.04 -2.83
CA ALA A 65 -5.96 7.77 -2.63
C ALA A 65 -6.06 7.41 -1.15
N LEU A 66 -4.97 7.60 -0.40
CA LEU A 66 -4.95 7.37 1.04
C LEU A 66 -6.02 8.19 1.75
N LYS A 67 -6.08 9.47 1.45
CA LYS A 67 -7.06 10.36 2.08
C LYS A 67 -8.48 9.93 1.79
N GLU A 68 -8.75 9.54 0.55
CA GLU A 68 -10.09 9.10 0.15
C GLU A 68 -10.45 7.75 0.79
N ILE A 69 -9.52 6.80 0.81
CA ILE A 69 -9.72 5.51 1.46
C ILE A 69 -10.02 5.71 2.95
N LYS A 70 -9.24 6.55 3.62
CA LYS A 70 -9.44 6.82 5.06
C LYS A 70 -10.74 7.56 5.33
N ALA A 71 -11.18 8.41 4.41
CA ALA A 71 -12.47 9.10 4.54
C ALA A 71 -13.63 8.11 4.43
N ASN A 72 -13.53 7.15 3.53
CA ASN A 72 -14.55 6.11 3.34
C ASN A 72 -14.52 5.05 4.44
N ASP A 73 -13.33 4.77 4.97
CA ASP A 73 -13.14 3.73 5.99
C ASP A 73 -12.03 4.19 6.95
N PRO A 74 -12.37 4.86 8.04
CA PRO A 74 -11.36 5.36 8.99
C PRO A 74 -10.49 4.27 9.61
N SER A 75 -10.94 3.01 9.59
CA SER A 75 -10.16 1.89 10.11
C SER A 75 -9.20 1.28 9.08
N ALA A 76 -9.17 1.81 7.86
CA ALA A 76 -8.31 1.29 6.81
C ALA A 76 -6.84 1.34 7.24
N VAL A 77 -6.11 0.27 6.94
CA VAL A 77 -4.68 0.15 7.24
C VAL A 77 -3.91 0.34 5.94
N CYS A 78 -3.17 1.45 5.85
CA CYS A 78 -2.45 1.83 4.65
C CYS A 78 -0.95 1.92 4.94
N VAL A 79 -0.14 1.33 4.06
CA VAL A 79 1.32 1.42 4.10
C VAL A 79 1.77 2.03 2.78
N MET A 80 2.57 3.09 2.85
CA MET A 80 3.04 3.77 1.64
C MET A 80 4.29 3.12 1.11
N CYS A 81 4.47 3.14 -0.22
CA CYS A 81 5.69 2.71 -0.87
C CYS A 81 6.32 3.95 -1.51
N SER A 82 7.55 4.28 -1.10
CA SER A 82 8.20 5.51 -1.53
C SER A 82 9.53 5.24 -2.21
N ALA A 83 9.88 6.09 -3.18
CA ALA A 83 11.22 6.13 -3.74
C ALA A 83 12.11 7.01 -2.84
N MET A 84 13.41 6.93 -3.03
CA MET A 84 14.34 7.82 -2.34
C MET A 84 14.05 9.27 -2.73
N GLY A 85 14.17 10.17 -1.75
CA GLY A 85 13.94 11.59 -1.98
C GLY A 85 12.51 12.04 -1.80
N GLN A 86 11.62 11.18 -1.31
CA GLN A 86 10.21 11.51 -1.11
C GLN A 86 9.85 11.75 0.36
N GLN A 87 10.81 12.16 1.19
CA GLN A 87 10.61 12.28 2.64
C GLN A 87 9.45 13.21 3.02
N SER A 88 9.31 14.35 2.34
CA SER A 88 8.21 15.27 2.64
C SER A 88 6.85 14.65 2.36
N MET A 89 6.76 13.85 1.30
CA MET A 89 5.52 13.16 0.94
C MET A 89 5.21 12.04 1.92
N VAL A 90 6.24 11.35 2.42
CA VAL A 90 6.07 10.31 3.46
C VAL A 90 5.50 10.94 4.72
N ILE A 91 6.03 12.10 5.13
CA ILE A 91 5.54 12.81 6.31
C ILE A 91 4.07 13.18 6.14
N GLU A 92 3.72 13.73 4.98
CA GLU A 92 2.33 14.08 4.68
C GLU A 92 1.43 12.84 4.75
N ALA A 93 1.87 11.72 4.21
CA ALA A 93 1.11 10.47 4.22
C ALA A 93 0.88 9.98 5.66
N ILE A 94 1.91 9.99 6.48
CA ILE A 94 1.78 9.58 7.89
C ILE A 94 0.80 10.50 8.63
N GLN A 95 0.89 11.80 8.41
CA GLN A 95 -0.03 12.76 9.01
C GLN A 95 -1.47 12.55 8.52
N SER A 96 -1.64 12.00 7.32
CA SER A 96 -2.95 11.71 6.74
C SER A 96 -3.49 10.33 7.12
N GLY A 97 -2.75 9.57 7.92
CA GLY A 97 -3.24 8.31 8.48
C GLY A 97 -2.55 7.04 8.00
N ALA A 98 -1.50 7.12 7.19
CA ALA A 98 -0.73 5.94 6.84
C ALA A 98 -0.04 5.40 8.09
N LYS A 99 0.02 4.08 8.21
CA LYS A 99 0.58 3.43 9.40
C LYS A 99 2.10 3.28 9.33
N ASP A 100 2.64 3.16 8.13
CA ASP A 100 4.08 2.98 7.92
C ASP A 100 4.42 3.25 6.46
N PHE A 101 5.70 3.14 6.14
CA PHE A 101 6.15 3.27 4.75
C PHE A 101 7.26 2.27 4.47
N ILE A 102 7.42 1.91 3.20
CA ILE A 102 8.43 1.00 2.70
C ILE A 102 9.17 1.71 1.57
N VAL A 103 10.49 1.63 1.57
CA VAL A 103 11.32 2.33 0.57
C VAL A 103 11.67 1.39 -0.58
N LYS A 104 11.58 1.88 -1.80
CA LYS A 104 12.04 1.17 -3.00
C LYS A 104 13.55 1.38 -3.20
N PRO A 105 14.30 0.40 -3.67
CA PRO A 105 13.85 -0.94 -4.09
C PRO A 105 13.47 -1.81 -2.89
N PHE A 106 12.49 -2.68 -3.10
CA PHE A 106 11.96 -3.51 -2.00
C PHE A 106 12.99 -4.52 -1.52
N GLN A 107 13.10 -4.62 -0.20
CA GLN A 107 13.86 -5.68 0.48
C GLN A 107 12.84 -6.53 1.25
N ALA A 108 12.81 -7.83 0.97
CA ALA A 108 11.78 -8.72 1.49
C ALA A 108 11.62 -8.66 3.00
N ASP A 109 12.74 -8.70 3.74
CA ASP A 109 12.70 -8.67 5.20
C ASP A 109 12.13 -7.35 5.74
N ARG A 110 12.47 -6.22 5.11
CA ARG A 110 11.96 -4.91 5.49
C ARG A 110 10.47 -4.80 5.22
N VAL A 111 10.02 -5.28 4.06
CA VAL A 111 8.60 -5.28 3.69
C VAL A 111 7.81 -6.09 4.71
N LEU A 112 8.23 -7.32 4.97
CA LEU A 112 7.51 -8.21 5.87
C LEU A 112 7.53 -7.70 7.32
N GLU A 113 8.63 -7.10 7.76
CA GLU A 113 8.71 -6.51 9.09
C GLU A 113 7.67 -5.40 9.25
N SER A 114 7.57 -4.50 8.27
CA SER A 114 6.60 -3.39 8.30
C SER A 114 5.16 -3.92 8.32
N ILE A 115 4.83 -4.84 7.41
CA ILE A 115 3.48 -5.38 7.30
C ILE A 115 3.07 -6.10 8.59
N ARG A 116 3.96 -6.94 9.13
CA ARG A 116 3.67 -7.66 10.37
C ARG A 116 3.50 -6.74 11.55
N LYS A 117 4.34 -5.71 11.65
CA LYS A 117 4.25 -4.72 12.72
C LYS A 117 2.91 -4.00 12.69
N VAL A 118 2.46 -3.61 11.51
CA VAL A 118 1.24 -2.81 11.34
C VAL A 118 -0.01 -3.66 11.55
N LEU A 119 0.00 -4.90 11.11
CA LEU A 119 -1.15 -5.80 11.27
C LEU A 119 -1.15 -6.51 12.63
N GLY A 120 -0.05 -6.44 13.32
CA GLY A 120 0.06 -6.92 14.68
C GLY A 120 0.02 -8.30 14.96
#